data_4c55e2b5c5a07cc7f40b805299e7f8e7
#
_entry.id   4c55e2b5c5a07cc7f40b805299e7f8e7
#
_cell.length_a   1.000
_cell.length_b   1.000
_cell.length_c   1.000
_cell.angle_alpha   90.00
_cell.angle_beta   90.00
_cell.angle_gamma   90.00
#
_symmetry.space_group_name_H-M   'P 1'
#
loop_
_entity.id
_entity.type
_entity.pdbx_description
1 polymer ?
#
loop_
_entity_poly.entity_id
_entity_poly.type
_entity_poly.pdbx_seq_one_letter_code
_entity_poly.pdbx_strand_id
1 'polypeptide(L)' 'MVHIVLRLDRVMADRKMSLNELSEKVGVANVNLSKMKNGHISAIRFSTLAAICDVLQCQPGDILEYSPEE' A
#
# COMPACT_ATOMS: atom_id res chain seq x y z
N MET A 1 -4.81 -20.84 -4.88
CA MET A 1 -5.63 -20.18 -3.84
C MET A 1 -5.87 -18.74 -4.23
N VAL A 2 -7.08 -18.26 -4.05
CA VAL A 2 -7.42 -16.85 -4.39
C VAL A 2 -7.02 -15.92 -3.25
N HIS A 3 -6.51 -14.75 -3.57
CA HIS A 3 -6.21 -13.73 -2.57
C HIS A 3 -5.97 -12.37 -3.22
N ILE A 4 -5.85 -11.36 -2.37
CA ILE A 4 -5.55 -10.00 -2.79
C ILE A 4 -4.05 -9.75 -2.57
N VAL A 5 -3.40 -9.24 -3.59
CA VAL A 5 -1.97 -8.90 -3.56
C VAL A 5 -1.83 -7.39 -3.43
N LEU A 6 -0.94 -6.95 -2.55
CA LEU A 6 -0.64 -5.53 -2.39
C LEU A 6 0.51 -5.14 -3.31
N ARG A 7 0.30 -4.08 -4.09
CA ARG A 7 1.30 -3.54 -5.01
C ARG A 7 1.79 -2.16 -4.57
N LEU A 8 1.83 -1.94 -3.27
CA LEU A 8 2.24 -0.65 -2.72
C LEU A 8 3.67 -0.29 -3.13
N ASP A 9 4.57 -1.27 -3.10
CA ASP A 9 5.97 -1.07 -3.49
C ASP A 9 6.10 -0.54 -4.91
N ARG A 10 5.28 -1.06 -5.83
CA ARG A 10 5.28 -0.63 -7.23
C ARG A 10 4.86 0.84 -7.36
N VAL A 11 3.80 1.22 -6.67
CA VAL A 11 3.31 2.60 -6.74
C VAL A 11 4.29 3.56 -6.09
N MET A 12 4.87 3.16 -4.96
CA MET A 12 5.90 3.96 -4.29
C MET A 12 7.09 4.20 -5.22
N ALA A 13 7.54 3.17 -5.92
CA ALA A 13 8.64 3.27 -6.86
C ALA A 13 8.29 4.21 -8.02
N ASP A 14 7.08 4.10 -8.56
CA ASP A 14 6.61 4.98 -9.64
C ASP A 14 6.59 6.44 -9.22
N ARG A 15 6.26 6.71 -7.97
CA ARG A 15 6.20 8.07 -7.43
C ARG A 15 7.52 8.51 -6.82
N LYS A 16 8.53 7.64 -6.81
CA LYS A 16 9.85 7.91 -6.22
C LYS A 16 9.74 8.36 -4.78
N MET A 17 8.86 7.73 -4.03
CA MET A 17 8.60 8.06 -2.64
C MET A 17 9.16 6.97 -1.73
N SER A 18 9.92 7.39 -0.70
CA SER A 18 10.48 6.47 0.28
C SER A 18 9.44 6.05 1.31
N LEU A 19 9.72 4.96 2.02
CA LEU A 19 8.86 4.46 3.09
C LEU A 19 8.74 5.50 4.21
N ASN A 20 9.83 6.14 4.58
CA ASN A 20 9.83 7.17 5.63
C ASN A 20 8.97 8.37 5.23
N GLU A 21 9.11 8.80 4.00
CA GLU A 21 8.34 9.92 3.48
C GLU A 21 6.84 9.60 3.46
N LEU A 22 6.49 8.41 3.00
CA LEU A 22 5.09 7.98 2.99
C LEU A 22 4.53 7.88 4.40
N SER A 23 5.32 7.32 5.34
CA SER A 23 4.94 7.20 6.75
C SER A 23 4.59 8.56 7.34
N GLU A 24 5.42 9.57 7.10
CA GLU A 24 5.18 10.92 7.61
C GLU A 24 3.90 11.52 7.05
N LYS A 25 3.70 11.37 5.74
CA LYS A 25 2.56 12.00 5.06
C LYS A 25 1.23 11.31 5.38
N VAL A 26 1.24 10.00 5.55
CA VAL A 26 0.04 9.23 5.83
C VAL A 26 -0.26 9.19 7.33
N GLY A 27 0.76 9.30 8.16
CA GLY A 27 0.60 9.21 9.62
C GLY A 27 0.52 7.77 10.12
N VAL A 28 1.11 6.83 9.40
CA VAL A 28 1.16 5.42 9.76
C VAL A 28 2.60 5.03 10.04
N ALA A 29 2.83 4.23 11.07
CA ALA A 29 4.18 3.82 11.46
C ALA A 29 4.89 3.06 10.34
N ASN A 30 6.20 3.27 10.23
CA ASN A 30 7.03 2.58 9.23
C ASN A 30 6.87 1.07 9.25
N VAL A 31 6.77 0.47 10.44
CA VAL A 31 6.65 -0.98 10.56
C VAL A 31 5.36 -1.47 9.90
N ASN A 32 4.27 -0.72 10.04
CA ASN A 32 3.00 -1.09 9.42
C ASN A 32 3.03 -0.94 7.90
N LEU A 33 3.64 0.15 7.42
CA LEU A 33 3.81 0.36 5.97
C LEU A 33 4.74 -0.67 5.36
N SER A 34 5.77 -1.07 6.09
CA SER A 34 6.69 -2.11 5.64
C SER A 34 5.96 -3.43 5.45
N LYS A 35 5.08 -3.79 6.38
CA LYS A 35 4.25 -4.99 6.25
C LYS A 35 3.34 -4.91 5.03
N MET A 36 2.74 -3.75 4.79
CA MET A 36 1.90 -3.52 3.61
C MET A 36 2.71 -3.64 2.32
N LYS A 37 3.88 -3.01 2.29
CA LYS A 37 4.76 -3.03 1.13
C LYS A 37 5.17 -4.45 0.77
N ASN A 38 5.40 -5.28 1.77
CA ASN A 38 5.81 -6.67 1.57
C ASN A 38 4.64 -7.64 1.44
N GLY A 39 3.41 -7.15 1.50
CA GLY A 39 2.23 -7.97 1.35
C GLY A 39 1.89 -8.84 2.56
N HIS A 40 2.40 -8.50 3.73
CA HIS A 40 2.24 -9.31 4.95
C HIS A 40 1.08 -8.85 5.83
N ILE A 41 0.01 -8.34 5.22
CA ILE A 41 -1.19 -7.96 5.96
C ILE A 41 -2.40 -8.67 5.36
N SER A 42 -3.40 -8.92 6.22
CA SER A 42 -4.65 -9.57 5.81
C SER A 42 -5.83 -8.60 5.83
N ALA A 43 -5.63 -7.38 6.29
CA ALA A 43 -6.68 -6.38 6.36
C ALA A 43 -6.08 -4.97 6.31
N ILE A 44 -6.86 -4.03 5.78
CA ILE A 44 -6.48 -2.62 5.75
C ILE A 44 -7.72 -1.78 6.00
N ARG A 45 -7.58 -0.72 6.80
CA ARG A 45 -8.67 0.20 7.03
C ARG A 45 -8.88 1.08 5.81
N PHE A 46 -10.14 1.36 5.49
CA PHE A 46 -10.44 2.25 4.36
C PHE A 46 -9.85 3.64 4.56
N SER A 47 -9.82 4.14 5.80
CA SER A 47 -9.21 5.44 6.09
C SER A 47 -7.72 5.45 5.76
N THR A 48 -7.01 4.37 6.08
CA THR A 48 -5.59 4.25 5.76
C THR A 48 -5.38 4.14 4.25
N LEU A 49 -6.19 3.32 3.59
CA LEU A 49 -6.12 3.16 2.14
C LEU A 49 -6.38 4.49 1.42
N ALA A 50 -7.39 5.23 1.87
CA ALA A 50 -7.71 6.53 1.30
C ALA A 50 -6.56 7.52 1.46
N ALA A 51 -5.92 7.54 2.64
CA ALA A 51 -4.79 8.41 2.89
C ALA A 51 -3.59 8.07 1.99
N ILE A 52 -3.33 6.79 1.81
CA ILE A 52 -2.25 6.34 0.92
C ILE A 52 -2.55 6.76 -0.52
N CYS A 53 -3.76 6.55 -0.98
CA CYS A 53 -4.17 6.95 -2.33
C CYS A 53 -4.04 8.45 -2.53
N ASP A 54 -4.41 9.23 -1.54
CA ASP A 54 -4.30 10.69 -1.60
C ASP A 54 -2.84 11.14 -1.71
N VAL A 55 -1.97 10.59 -0.87
CA VAL A 55 -0.55 10.95 -0.87
C VAL A 55 0.14 10.52 -2.16
N LEU A 56 -0.13 9.31 -2.63
CA LEU A 56 0.48 8.77 -3.83
C LEU A 56 -0.24 9.18 -5.12
N GLN A 57 -1.38 9.83 -5.00
CA GLN A 57 -2.20 10.23 -6.14
C GLN A 57 -2.49 9.06 -7.06
N CYS A 58 -3.10 8.02 -6.47
CA CYS A 58 -3.46 6.79 -7.20
C CYS A 58 -4.82 6.29 -6.73
N GLN A 59 -5.31 5.27 -7.39
CA GLN A 59 -6.57 4.62 -7.07
C GLN A 59 -6.31 3.36 -6.24
N PRO A 60 -7.28 2.90 -5.43
CA PRO A 60 -7.12 1.64 -4.71
C PRO A 60 -6.76 0.46 -5.60
N GLY A 61 -7.27 0.44 -6.84
CA GLY A 61 -6.94 -0.61 -7.80
C GLY A 61 -5.49 -0.62 -8.25
N ASP A 62 -4.76 0.47 -8.03
CA ASP A 62 -3.33 0.50 -8.30
C ASP A 62 -2.53 -0.20 -7.20
N ILE A 63 -3.10 -0.27 -5.99
CA ILE A 63 -2.45 -0.84 -4.81
C ILE A 63 -2.92 -2.28 -4.57
N LEU A 64 -4.21 -2.53 -4.75
CA LEU A 64 -4.83 -3.83 -4.48
C LEU A 64 -5.11 -4.56 -5.78
N GLU A 65 -4.71 -5.81 -5.84
CA GLU A 65 -4.86 -6.63 -7.04
C GLU A 65 -5.36 -8.01 -6.67
N TYR A 66 -6.39 -8.48 -7.38
CA TYR A 66 -6.88 -9.83 -7.18
C TYR A 66 -5.98 -10.82 -7.92
N SER A 67 -5.58 -11.87 -7.25
CA SER A 67 -4.80 -12.93 -7.85
C SER A 67 -5.41 -14.29 -7.53
N PRO A 68 -5.88 -15.04 -8.54
CA PRO A 68 -6.45 -16.37 -8.30
C PRO A 68 -5.39 -17.45 -8.10
N GLU A 69 -4.14 -17.19 -8.43
CA GLU A 69 -3.10 -18.22 -8.48
C GLU A 69 -2.00 -18.10 -7.44
N GLU A 70 -1.88 -16.96 -6.79
CA GLU A 70 -0.82 -16.76 -5.79
C GLU A 70 -1.22 -17.19 -4.40
#